data_24d291f7e1a913fcd91914561f3af6c0
#
_entry.id   24d291f7e1a913fcd91914561f3af6c0
#
_cell.length_a   1.000
_cell.length_b   1.000
_cell.length_c   1.000
_cell.angle_alpha   90.00
_cell.angle_beta   90.00
_cell.angle_gamma   90.00
#
_symmetry.space_group_name_H-M   'P 1'
#
loop_
_entity.id
_entity.type
_entity.pdbx_description
1 polymer ?
#
loop_
_entity_poly.entity_id
_entity_poly.type
_entity_poly.pdbx_seq_one_letter_code
_entity_poly.pdbx_strand_id
1 'polypeptide(L)'
;MKRKPKVGFLPLYILTYDESTPFMRKTVDRHVAEVSERLEAMGLELVKAPVCRVKPEFEAAVKSFTDADVDLIITLHAAYSPSLESIDALCSTNLPLLMLDTTYDYEFKPYSYTEGMLYNHGVQGVMDLSNLLCRRGRQFEVVAGFFNEKNPEYPSLCRRVTDFAKAAVIRHKLSKARVGIVGDPFVGMGDFGIPFETLRETIGLEVVPYDLQDYTYLDSVTQEEIDAEYAANSERFEMKVPREVYDFSTRVSLAVRKWLADKKLDAFSMNFKAARNGTSFPTMPFAEASLAMERGIGYAGEGDVLTAAFVSALMEAFDEVSFTEIFCPDWKDGSLFMSHMGEYNVGLSVPEAKPVMSEKEFSFGDASNPAILLSPFRPGKVTYLSLNPQAEGYGLFSATGTMLYTPRDNKQNDIVSGWFRPDMPLPEFLEAYSRVGGIHHAALIYSDVDISGVLNALKTLL
;
A
#
# COMPACT_ATOMS: atom_id res chain seq x y z
N MET A 1 10.80 3.11 -0.31
CA MET A 1 10.14 1.82 -0.71
C MET A 1 10.96 0.67 -0.15
N LYS A 2 10.35 -0.23 0.60
CA LYS A 2 11.05 -1.31 1.33
C LYS A 2 11.67 -2.38 0.42
N ARG A 3 11.06 -2.65 -0.74
CA ARG A 3 11.57 -3.60 -1.73
C ARG A 3 11.36 -3.10 -3.16
N LYS A 4 12.11 -3.66 -4.09
CA LYS A 4 11.90 -3.40 -5.52
C LYS A 4 10.60 -4.07 -5.99
N PRO A 5 9.84 -3.44 -6.91
CA PRO A 5 8.73 -4.11 -7.60
C PRO A 5 9.25 -5.30 -8.39
N LYS A 6 8.62 -6.46 -8.24
CA LYS A 6 8.94 -7.68 -8.96
C LYS A 6 7.99 -7.84 -10.14
N VAL A 7 8.51 -7.90 -11.34
CA VAL A 7 7.77 -7.75 -12.59
C VAL A 7 7.93 -8.97 -13.47
N GLY A 8 6.82 -9.57 -13.90
CA GLY A 8 6.82 -10.53 -15.00
C GLY A 8 6.96 -9.77 -16.33
N PHE A 9 8.11 -9.87 -16.98
CA PHE A 9 8.34 -9.24 -18.28
C PHE A 9 8.02 -10.21 -19.41
N LEU A 10 6.98 -9.88 -20.21
CA LEU A 10 6.41 -10.73 -21.25
C LEU A 10 6.58 -10.13 -22.64
N PRO A 11 7.60 -10.52 -23.40
CA PRO A 11 7.74 -10.15 -24.81
C PRO A 11 6.81 -10.98 -25.70
N LEU A 12 6.03 -10.30 -26.56
CA LEU A 12 5.09 -10.91 -27.51
C LEU A 12 5.60 -10.76 -28.96
N TYR A 13 5.41 -11.81 -29.73
CA TYR A 13 5.84 -11.90 -31.11
C TYR A 13 4.96 -12.88 -31.90
N ILE A 14 5.02 -12.85 -33.22
CA ILE A 14 4.28 -13.79 -34.09
C ILE A 14 5.17 -14.89 -34.64
N LEU A 15 4.75 -16.16 -34.54
CA LEU A 15 5.49 -17.31 -35.05
C LEU A 15 5.75 -17.22 -36.55
N THR A 16 4.79 -16.72 -37.34
CA THR A 16 4.91 -16.58 -38.79
C THR A 16 6.16 -15.81 -39.24
N TYR A 17 6.62 -14.83 -38.43
CA TYR A 17 7.84 -14.08 -38.79
C TYR A 17 9.12 -14.89 -38.56
N ASP A 18 9.14 -15.80 -37.60
CA ASP A 18 10.26 -16.76 -37.47
C ASP A 18 10.34 -17.72 -38.66
N GLU A 19 9.19 -18.07 -39.28
CA GLU A 19 9.12 -18.99 -40.42
C GLU A 19 9.41 -18.27 -41.74
N SER A 20 8.85 -17.07 -41.96
CA SER A 20 8.93 -16.36 -43.25
C SER A 20 10.09 -15.35 -43.34
N THR A 21 10.49 -14.75 -42.20
CA THR A 21 11.49 -13.69 -42.10
C THR A 21 12.44 -13.91 -40.91
N PRO A 22 13.13 -15.07 -40.83
CA PRO A 22 13.91 -15.47 -39.66
C PRO A 22 15.05 -14.50 -39.29
N PHE A 23 15.50 -13.68 -40.24
CA PHE A 23 16.52 -12.67 -40.01
C PHE A 23 16.06 -11.58 -39.01
N MET A 24 14.75 -11.40 -38.84
CA MET A 24 14.17 -10.41 -37.90
C MET A 24 14.46 -10.77 -36.45
N ARG A 25 14.52 -12.05 -36.13
CA ARG A 25 14.61 -12.53 -34.75
C ARG A 25 15.77 -11.89 -33.96
N LYS A 26 16.94 -11.77 -34.60
CA LYS A 26 18.09 -11.11 -33.95
C LYS A 26 17.83 -9.66 -33.54
N THR A 27 17.10 -8.91 -34.35
CA THR A 27 16.72 -7.52 -34.04
C THR A 27 15.67 -7.46 -32.94
N VAL A 28 14.68 -8.35 -32.99
CA VAL A 28 13.64 -8.50 -31.95
C VAL A 28 14.28 -8.84 -30.60
N ASP A 29 15.17 -9.86 -30.54
CA ASP A 29 15.84 -10.24 -29.30
C ASP A 29 16.67 -9.08 -28.71
N ARG A 30 17.34 -8.31 -29.57
CA ARG A 30 18.07 -7.10 -29.13
C ARG A 30 17.12 -6.04 -28.56
N HIS A 31 15.99 -5.76 -29.23
CA HIS A 31 14.98 -4.81 -28.74
C HIS A 31 14.45 -5.22 -27.36
N VAL A 32 14.11 -6.50 -27.20
CA VAL A 32 13.65 -7.06 -25.92
C VAL A 32 14.72 -6.91 -24.84
N ALA A 33 15.98 -7.18 -25.13
CA ALA A 33 17.09 -7.00 -24.19
C ALA A 33 17.25 -5.54 -23.78
N GLU A 34 17.28 -4.59 -24.74
CA GLU A 34 17.41 -3.17 -24.47
C GLU A 34 16.25 -2.61 -23.61
N VAL A 35 15.01 -3.02 -23.89
CA VAL A 35 13.86 -2.59 -23.08
C VAL A 35 13.95 -3.19 -21.66
N SER A 36 14.35 -4.46 -21.55
CA SER A 36 14.50 -5.09 -20.23
C SER A 36 15.58 -4.41 -19.38
N GLU A 37 16.72 -4.04 -19.97
CA GLU A 37 17.80 -3.29 -19.29
C GLU A 37 17.30 -1.92 -18.78
N ARG A 38 16.50 -1.22 -19.58
CA ARG A 38 15.89 0.06 -19.16
C ARG A 38 14.92 -0.11 -18.00
N LEU A 39 14.08 -1.14 -18.02
CA LEU A 39 13.17 -1.45 -16.91
C LEU A 39 13.96 -1.79 -15.63
N GLU A 40 15.03 -2.58 -15.73
CA GLU A 40 15.91 -2.88 -14.58
C GLU A 40 16.62 -1.63 -14.05
N ALA A 41 17.05 -0.72 -14.93
CA ALA A 41 17.67 0.55 -14.55
C ALA A 41 16.71 1.49 -13.78
N MET A 42 15.39 1.31 -13.92
CA MET A 42 14.38 2.01 -13.14
C MET A 42 14.19 1.40 -11.73
N GLY A 43 14.92 0.35 -11.38
CA GLY A 43 14.83 -0.32 -10.09
C GLY A 43 13.78 -1.44 -10.04
N LEU A 44 13.31 -1.94 -11.19
CA LEU A 44 12.41 -3.08 -11.26
C LEU A 44 13.21 -4.39 -11.23
N GLU A 45 12.71 -5.41 -10.53
CA GLU A 45 13.24 -6.77 -10.54
C GLU A 45 12.47 -7.60 -11.57
N LEU A 46 13.12 -8.01 -12.66
CA LEU A 46 12.45 -8.71 -13.76
C LEU A 46 12.52 -10.23 -13.64
N VAL A 47 11.37 -10.89 -13.71
CA VAL A 47 11.22 -12.29 -14.08
C VAL A 47 10.93 -12.33 -15.57
N LYS A 48 11.96 -12.64 -16.38
CA LYS A 48 11.91 -12.51 -17.84
C LYS A 48 11.39 -13.82 -18.48
N ALA A 49 10.31 -13.72 -19.25
CA ALA A 49 9.91 -14.80 -20.15
C ALA A 49 10.75 -14.79 -21.43
N PRO A 50 10.92 -15.91 -22.13
CA PRO A 50 11.38 -15.91 -23.51
C PRO A 50 10.39 -15.13 -24.38
N VAL A 51 10.79 -14.79 -25.62
CA VAL A 51 9.86 -14.20 -26.60
C VAL A 51 8.78 -15.23 -26.92
N CYS A 52 7.54 -14.95 -26.51
CA CYS A 52 6.39 -15.82 -26.64
C CYS A 52 5.64 -15.58 -27.97
N ARG A 53 5.21 -16.68 -28.63
CA ARG A 53 4.65 -16.65 -29.99
C ARG A 53 3.32 -17.38 -30.11
N VAL A 54 3.15 -18.44 -29.30
CA VAL A 54 2.00 -19.33 -29.35
C VAL A 54 1.46 -19.61 -27.95
N LYS A 55 0.19 -19.98 -27.86
CA LYS A 55 -0.57 -20.13 -26.61
C LYS A 55 0.17 -20.90 -25.50
N PRO A 56 0.79 -22.08 -25.73
CA PRO A 56 1.49 -22.79 -24.65
C PRO A 56 2.69 -22.02 -24.06
N GLU A 57 3.37 -21.18 -24.87
CA GLU A 57 4.49 -20.36 -24.40
C GLU A 57 3.97 -19.25 -23.46
N PHE A 58 2.84 -18.61 -23.78
CA PHE A 58 2.18 -17.62 -22.94
C PHE A 58 1.67 -18.22 -21.63
N GLU A 59 1.03 -19.39 -21.69
CA GLU A 59 0.55 -20.10 -20.50
C GLU A 59 1.71 -20.45 -19.55
N ALA A 60 2.84 -20.96 -20.09
CA ALA A 60 4.02 -21.26 -19.30
C ALA A 60 4.65 -20.00 -18.69
N ALA A 61 4.71 -18.89 -19.44
CA ALA A 61 5.23 -17.62 -18.95
C ALA A 61 4.39 -17.05 -17.79
N VAL A 62 3.06 -16.95 -17.96
CA VAL A 62 2.16 -16.43 -16.93
C VAL A 62 2.18 -17.33 -15.69
N LYS A 63 2.25 -18.66 -15.88
CA LYS A 63 2.43 -19.58 -14.76
C LYS A 63 3.73 -19.31 -14.00
N SER A 64 4.84 -19.10 -14.71
CA SER A 64 6.13 -18.80 -14.07
C SER A 64 6.10 -17.49 -13.28
N PHE A 65 5.36 -16.47 -13.74
CA PHE A 65 5.17 -15.21 -13.02
C PHE A 65 4.35 -15.39 -11.74
N THR A 66 3.29 -16.20 -11.81
CA THR A 66 2.48 -16.55 -10.63
C THR A 66 3.31 -17.34 -9.61
N ASP A 67 4.07 -18.35 -10.06
CA ASP A 67 4.94 -19.17 -9.21
C ASP A 67 6.06 -18.32 -8.56
N ALA A 68 6.54 -17.30 -9.28
CA ALA A 68 7.56 -16.37 -8.79
C ALA A 68 6.99 -15.27 -7.92
N ASP A 69 5.67 -15.20 -7.76
CA ASP A 69 4.99 -14.18 -6.94
C ASP A 69 5.35 -12.74 -7.36
N VAL A 70 5.13 -12.40 -8.63
CA VAL A 70 5.36 -11.05 -9.14
C VAL A 70 4.23 -10.09 -8.76
N ASP A 71 4.54 -8.80 -8.71
CA ASP A 71 3.56 -7.74 -8.39
C ASP A 71 2.68 -7.37 -9.59
N LEU A 72 3.23 -7.48 -10.80
CA LEU A 72 2.55 -7.12 -12.05
C LEU A 72 3.19 -7.85 -13.24
N ILE A 73 2.48 -7.80 -14.37
CA ILE A 73 3.00 -8.19 -15.67
C ILE A 73 3.20 -6.94 -16.53
N ILE A 74 4.39 -6.76 -17.13
CA ILE A 74 4.63 -5.78 -18.17
C ILE A 74 4.78 -6.52 -19.50
N THR A 75 3.93 -6.19 -20.49
CA THR A 75 4.02 -6.76 -21.83
C THR A 75 4.79 -5.83 -22.76
N LEU A 76 5.53 -6.42 -23.72
CA LEU A 76 6.17 -5.73 -24.82
C LEU A 76 5.80 -6.42 -26.13
N HIS A 77 5.07 -5.78 -27.01
CA HIS A 77 4.91 -6.25 -28.38
C HIS A 77 6.19 -5.92 -29.17
N ALA A 78 7.09 -6.89 -29.21
CA ALA A 78 8.39 -6.74 -29.90
C ALA A 78 8.27 -6.70 -31.43
N ALA A 79 7.13 -7.12 -31.95
CA ALA A 79 6.55 -6.90 -33.25
C ALA A 79 5.05 -7.21 -33.14
N TYR A 80 4.30 -7.42 -34.24
CA TYR A 80 2.93 -7.91 -34.16
C TYR A 80 2.85 -9.26 -33.42
N SER A 81 1.80 -9.45 -32.64
CA SER A 81 1.44 -10.71 -32.00
C SER A 81 -0.07 -10.88 -31.99
N PRO A 82 -0.63 -12.00 -32.48
CA PRO A 82 -2.07 -12.25 -32.48
C PRO A 82 -2.60 -12.38 -31.05
N SER A 83 -3.65 -11.64 -30.71
CA SER A 83 -4.20 -11.58 -29.34
C SER A 83 -4.76 -12.92 -28.84
N LEU A 84 -5.28 -13.78 -29.74
CA LEU A 84 -5.83 -15.09 -29.37
C LEU A 84 -4.76 -16.06 -28.81
N GLU A 85 -3.48 -15.82 -29.09
CA GLU A 85 -2.39 -16.63 -28.53
C GLU A 85 -2.15 -16.31 -27.04
N SER A 86 -2.34 -15.05 -26.60
CA SER A 86 -1.96 -14.58 -25.25
C SER A 86 -3.14 -14.33 -24.31
N ILE A 87 -4.35 -14.06 -24.84
CA ILE A 87 -5.48 -13.56 -24.05
C ILE A 87 -5.89 -14.50 -22.92
N ASP A 88 -5.98 -15.82 -23.18
CA ASP A 88 -6.43 -16.78 -22.17
C ASP A 88 -5.42 -16.86 -21.00
N ALA A 89 -4.12 -16.82 -21.31
CA ALA A 89 -3.08 -16.79 -20.29
C ALA A 89 -3.14 -15.49 -19.46
N LEU A 90 -3.29 -14.33 -20.09
CA LEU A 90 -3.38 -13.05 -19.39
C LEU A 90 -4.68 -12.89 -18.58
N CYS A 91 -5.77 -13.54 -19.00
CA CYS A 91 -7.03 -13.56 -18.23
C CYS A 91 -7.08 -14.65 -17.15
N SER A 92 -6.12 -15.58 -17.11
CA SER A 92 -6.06 -16.63 -16.06
C SER A 92 -5.52 -16.14 -14.71
N THR A 93 -5.07 -14.89 -14.64
CA THR A 93 -4.48 -14.28 -13.44
C THR A 93 -5.07 -12.89 -13.18
N ASN A 94 -5.10 -12.50 -11.89
CA ASN A 94 -5.49 -11.15 -11.45
C ASN A 94 -4.29 -10.20 -11.27
N LEU A 95 -3.08 -10.62 -11.66
CA LEU A 95 -1.91 -9.74 -11.58
C LEU A 95 -2.15 -8.44 -12.38
N PRO A 96 -1.85 -7.25 -11.83
CA PRO A 96 -1.91 -6.00 -12.58
C PRO A 96 -1.18 -6.10 -13.92
N LEU A 97 -1.77 -5.56 -14.98
CA LEU A 97 -1.24 -5.65 -16.34
C LEU A 97 -0.92 -4.26 -16.88
N LEU A 98 0.32 -4.03 -17.27
CA LEU A 98 0.77 -2.84 -17.98
C LEU A 98 1.27 -3.25 -19.37
N MET A 99 0.69 -2.64 -20.40
CA MET A 99 1.13 -2.82 -21.78
C MET A 99 2.07 -1.69 -22.17
N LEU A 100 3.33 -2.01 -22.45
CA LEU A 100 4.30 -1.05 -22.96
C LEU A 100 4.20 -1.01 -24.48
N ASP A 101 3.58 0.06 -24.99
CA ASP A 101 3.41 0.30 -26.43
C ASP A 101 4.58 1.17 -26.95
N THR A 102 5.59 0.50 -27.47
CA THR A 102 6.81 1.14 -27.98
C THR A 102 7.29 0.46 -29.25
N THR A 103 8.24 1.09 -29.92
CA THR A 103 8.79 0.62 -31.21
C THR A 103 10.29 0.44 -31.12
N TYR A 104 10.88 -0.31 -32.06
CA TYR A 104 12.32 -0.46 -32.20
C TYR A 104 12.98 0.82 -32.70
N ASP A 105 12.38 1.48 -33.72
CA ASP A 105 12.88 2.72 -34.30
C ASP A 105 12.13 3.94 -33.74
N TYR A 106 12.87 5.06 -33.58
CA TYR A 106 12.27 6.35 -33.18
C TYR A 106 11.53 7.04 -34.33
N GLU A 107 11.99 6.82 -35.55
CA GLU A 107 11.41 7.42 -36.75
C GLU A 107 10.98 6.37 -37.76
N PHE A 108 9.77 6.51 -38.30
CA PHE A 108 9.31 5.79 -39.47
C PHE A 108 8.75 6.79 -40.49
N LYS A 109 9.53 7.04 -41.58
CA LYS A 109 9.25 8.08 -42.58
C LYS A 109 9.00 7.46 -43.95
N PRO A 110 8.48 8.23 -44.96
CA PRO A 110 8.20 7.71 -46.29
C PRO A 110 9.41 7.09 -47.04
N TYR A 111 10.63 7.40 -46.58
CA TYR A 111 11.86 6.84 -47.14
C TYR A 111 12.48 5.72 -46.24
N SER A 112 11.77 5.30 -45.22
CA SER A 112 12.17 4.15 -44.41
C SER A 112 12.02 2.85 -45.22
N TYR A 113 12.90 1.88 -44.99
CA TYR A 113 12.82 0.57 -45.65
C TYR A 113 11.55 -0.17 -45.23
N THR A 114 10.99 -0.97 -46.13
CA THR A 114 9.78 -1.78 -45.88
C THR A 114 9.95 -2.76 -44.74
N GLU A 115 11.15 -3.36 -44.60
CA GLU A 115 11.47 -4.24 -43.48
C GLU A 115 11.35 -3.53 -42.13
N GLY A 116 11.62 -2.20 -42.06
CA GLY A 116 11.42 -1.41 -40.85
C GLY A 116 9.98 -1.40 -40.35
N MET A 117 8.98 -1.55 -41.25
CA MET A 117 7.58 -1.66 -40.85
C MET A 117 7.37 -2.86 -39.93
N LEU A 118 7.99 -4.01 -40.19
CA LEU A 118 7.80 -5.22 -39.42
C LEU A 118 8.39 -5.12 -37.99
N TYR A 119 9.47 -4.36 -37.81
CA TYR A 119 10.06 -4.11 -36.47
C TYR A 119 9.25 -3.12 -35.64
N ASN A 120 8.47 -2.26 -36.29
CA ASN A 120 7.69 -1.21 -35.65
C ASN A 120 6.17 -1.51 -35.58
N HIS A 121 5.78 -2.74 -35.93
CA HIS A 121 4.41 -3.19 -36.07
C HIS A 121 3.76 -3.67 -34.75
N GLY A 122 4.45 -3.48 -33.62
CA GLY A 122 3.94 -3.86 -32.30
C GLY A 122 2.63 -3.17 -31.93
N VAL A 123 2.45 -1.92 -32.36
CA VAL A 123 1.24 -1.13 -32.09
C VAL A 123 -0.07 -1.83 -32.53
N GLN A 124 -0.06 -2.56 -33.64
CA GLN A 124 -1.25 -3.34 -34.05
C GLN A 124 -1.53 -4.50 -33.09
N GLY A 125 -0.50 -5.15 -32.58
CA GLY A 125 -0.65 -6.18 -31.55
C GLY A 125 -1.18 -5.62 -30.23
N VAL A 126 -0.74 -4.42 -29.82
CA VAL A 126 -1.30 -3.70 -28.67
C VAL A 126 -2.79 -3.40 -28.90
N MET A 127 -3.18 -2.89 -30.07
CA MET A 127 -4.57 -2.60 -30.42
C MET A 127 -5.44 -3.86 -30.43
N ASP A 128 -4.94 -4.96 -31.00
CA ASP A 128 -5.64 -6.25 -31.06
C ASP A 128 -5.85 -6.83 -29.64
N LEU A 129 -4.80 -6.88 -28.85
CA LEU A 129 -4.87 -7.42 -27.48
C LEU A 129 -5.71 -6.54 -26.55
N SER A 130 -5.56 -5.21 -26.59
CA SER A 130 -6.32 -4.30 -25.74
C SER A 130 -7.83 -4.36 -26.03
N ASN A 131 -8.24 -4.47 -27.31
CA ASN A 131 -9.64 -4.68 -27.67
C ASN A 131 -10.20 -5.95 -27.03
N LEU A 132 -9.45 -7.04 -27.09
CA LEU A 132 -9.89 -8.32 -26.56
C LEU A 132 -9.91 -8.35 -25.03
N LEU A 133 -8.93 -7.69 -24.36
CA LEU A 133 -8.94 -7.49 -22.91
C LEU A 133 -10.17 -6.70 -22.45
N CYS A 134 -10.51 -5.60 -23.13
CA CYS A 134 -11.75 -4.83 -22.88
C CYS A 134 -12.99 -5.71 -23.01
N ARG A 135 -13.08 -6.52 -24.07
CA ARG A 135 -14.24 -7.44 -24.29
C ARG A 135 -14.34 -8.54 -23.24
N ARG A 136 -13.22 -8.90 -22.59
CA ARG A 136 -13.17 -9.87 -21.49
C ARG A 136 -13.33 -9.22 -20.11
N GLY A 137 -13.50 -7.87 -20.03
CA GLY A 137 -13.58 -7.14 -18.76
C GLY A 137 -12.28 -7.16 -17.95
N ARG A 138 -11.15 -7.46 -18.61
CA ARG A 138 -9.82 -7.49 -17.95
C ARG A 138 -9.21 -6.11 -17.91
N GLN A 139 -8.94 -5.59 -16.72
CA GLN A 139 -8.28 -4.29 -16.54
C GLN A 139 -6.81 -4.34 -16.93
N PHE A 140 -6.33 -3.28 -17.53
CA PHE A 140 -4.93 -3.06 -17.91
C PHE A 140 -4.63 -1.57 -18.01
N GLU A 141 -3.35 -1.21 -17.96
CA GLU A 141 -2.84 0.14 -18.23
C GLU A 141 -1.97 0.10 -19.50
N VAL A 142 -1.90 1.22 -20.21
CA VAL A 142 -1.03 1.36 -21.39
C VAL A 142 -0.10 2.55 -21.21
N VAL A 143 1.21 2.29 -21.38
CA VAL A 143 2.22 3.35 -21.49
C VAL A 143 2.74 3.34 -22.93
N ALA A 144 2.31 4.35 -23.71
CA ALA A 144 2.68 4.47 -25.11
C ALA A 144 3.72 5.55 -25.33
N GLY A 145 4.73 5.26 -26.14
CA GLY A 145 5.78 6.16 -26.54
C GLY A 145 7.11 5.47 -26.83
N PHE A 146 8.03 6.16 -27.49
CA PHE A 146 9.35 5.60 -27.77
C PHE A 146 10.17 5.47 -26.47
N PHE A 147 10.38 4.25 -26.02
CA PHE A 147 10.93 3.93 -24.72
C PHE A 147 12.47 3.92 -24.72
N ASN A 148 13.05 5.09 -25.00
CA ASN A 148 14.49 5.30 -25.13
C ASN A 148 14.84 6.77 -24.83
N GLU A 149 16.08 7.03 -24.39
CA GLU A 149 16.61 8.35 -24.02
C GLU A 149 16.64 9.37 -25.17
N LYS A 150 16.54 8.91 -26.41
CA LYS A 150 16.39 9.78 -27.59
C LYS A 150 15.04 10.51 -27.63
N ASN A 151 14.06 10.01 -26.89
CA ASN A 151 12.73 10.61 -26.79
C ASN A 151 12.73 11.64 -25.64
N PRO A 152 12.42 12.93 -25.89
CA PRO A 152 12.29 13.93 -24.84
C PRO A 152 11.25 13.56 -23.75
N GLU A 153 10.23 12.76 -24.10
CA GLU A 153 9.19 12.30 -23.17
C GLU A 153 9.61 11.06 -22.37
N TYR A 154 10.79 10.48 -22.61
CA TYR A 154 11.24 9.26 -21.94
C TYR A 154 11.19 9.35 -20.41
N PRO A 155 11.61 10.45 -19.74
CA PRO A 155 11.46 10.56 -18.29
C PRO A 155 10.01 10.46 -17.80
N SER A 156 9.06 11.00 -18.55
CA SER A 156 7.62 10.88 -18.25
C SER A 156 7.11 9.45 -18.40
N LEU A 157 7.54 8.74 -19.45
CA LEU A 157 7.22 7.33 -19.65
C LEU A 157 7.77 6.47 -18.51
N CYS A 158 9.03 6.69 -18.11
CA CYS A 158 9.64 6.01 -16.97
C CYS A 158 8.85 6.23 -15.68
N ARG A 159 8.44 7.48 -15.44
CA ARG A 159 7.63 7.82 -14.27
C ARG A 159 6.31 7.06 -14.26
N ARG A 160 5.57 7.02 -15.38
CA ARG A 160 4.30 6.27 -15.49
C ARG A 160 4.48 4.79 -15.21
N VAL A 161 5.54 4.16 -15.75
CA VAL A 161 5.87 2.76 -15.48
C VAL A 161 6.17 2.54 -14.00
N THR A 162 6.99 3.39 -13.39
CA THR A 162 7.37 3.25 -11.97
C THR A 162 6.20 3.54 -11.03
N ASP A 163 5.34 4.50 -11.34
CA ASP A 163 4.15 4.82 -10.56
C ASP A 163 3.16 3.64 -10.56
N PHE A 164 2.92 3.06 -11.74
CA PHE A 164 2.07 1.86 -11.85
C PHE A 164 2.68 0.67 -11.11
N ALA A 165 4.00 0.46 -11.22
CA ALA A 165 4.68 -0.61 -10.50
C ALA A 165 4.60 -0.45 -8.97
N LYS A 166 4.70 0.78 -8.45
CA LYS A 166 4.48 1.08 -7.02
C LYS A 166 3.03 0.80 -6.59
N ALA A 167 2.05 1.21 -7.41
CA ALA A 167 0.65 0.92 -7.15
C ALA A 167 0.37 -0.60 -7.13
N ALA A 168 1.00 -1.34 -8.05
CA ALA A 168 0.90 -2.80 -8.08
C ALA A 168 1.49 -3.46 -6.82
N VAL A 169 2.61 -2.95 -6.29
CA VAL A 169 3.17 -3.41 -5.00
C VAL A 169 2.17 -3.21 -3.85
N ILE A 170 1.53 -2.03 -3.78
CA ILE A 170 0.51 -1.75 -2.74
C ILE A 170 -0.67 -2.71 -2.90
N ARG A 171 -1.20 -2.88 -4.11
CA ARG A 171 -2.31 -3.79 -4.40
C ARG A 171 -1.97 -5.24 -4.08
N HIS A 172 -0.76 -5.68 -4.43
CA HIS A 172 -0.26 -7.03 -4.14
C HIS A 172 -0.17 -7.27 -2.63
N LYS A 173 0.47 -6.34 -1.88
CA LYS A 173 0.55 -6.44 -0.41
C LYS A 173 -0.83 -6.49 0.22
N LEU A 174 -1.74 -5.61 -0.20
CA LEU A 174 -3.12 -5.57 0.33
C LEU A 174 -3.86 -6.90 0.08
N SER A 175 -3.69 -7.50 -1.11
CA SER A 175 -4.36 -8.75 -1.47
C SER A 175 -3.85 -10.00 -0.74
N LYS A 176 -2.72 -9.89 -0.05
CA LYS A 176 -2.10 -10.97 0.72
C LYS A 176 -1.95 -10.64 2.20
N ALA A 177 -2.49 -9.48 2.62
CA ALA A 177 -2.34 -9.03 3.98
C ALA A 177 -3.01 -9.98 4.96
N ARG A 178 -2.28 -10.32 6.02
CA ARG A 178 -2.76 -11.06 7.18
C ARG A 178 -2.92 -10.09 8.34
N VAL A 179 -4.15 -9.84 8.76
CA VAL A 179 -4.48 -8.83 9.77
C VAL A 179 -5.00 -9.49 11.02
N GLY A 180 -4.33 -9.21 12.14
CA GLY A 180 -4.81 -9.62 13.45
C GLY A 180 -5.97 -8.77 13.93
N ILE A 181 -6.97 -9.37 14.57
CA ILE A 181 -8.02 -8.62 15.24
C ILE A 181 -8.19 -9.09 16.67
N VAL A 182 -8.25 -8.13 17.61
CA VAL A 182 -8.54 -8.37 19.02
C VAL A 182 -9.93 -7.84 19.33
N GLY A 183 -10.85 -8.76 19.58
CA GLY A 183 -12.28 -8.49 19.65
C GLY A 183 -12.93 -8.44 18.26
N ASP A 184 -14.23 -8.07 18.23
CA ASP A 184 -14.96 -7.87 16.98
C ASP A 184 -14.90 -6.40 16.55
N PRO A 185 -15.21 -6.05 15.28
CA PRO A 185 -15.43 -4.67 14.88
C PRO A 185 -16.45 -3.99 15.81
N PHE A 186 -16.25 -2.70 16.07
CA PHE A 186 -17.11 -1.98 17.00
C PHE A 186 -18.57 -2.02 16.55
N VAL A 187 -19.43 -2.57 17.37
CA VAL A 187 -20.86 -2.73 17.06
C VAL A 187 -21.54 -1.38 16.97
N GLY A 188 -22.17 -1.09 15.84
CA GLY A 188 -22.88 0.16 15.57
C GLY A 188 -22.13 1.11 14.65
N MET A 189 -20.82 0.90 14.38
CA MET A 189 -20.08 1.60 13.34
C MET A 189 -20.17 0.79 12.03
N GLY A 190 -20.85 1.35 11.03
CA GLY A 190 -21.16 0.62 9.80
C GLY A 190 -20.14 0.82 8.69
N ASP A 191 -19.30 1.85 8.78
CA ASP A 191 -18.42 2.26 7.69
C ASP A 191 -17.21 1.35 7.48
N PHE A 192 -16.76 0.61 8.52
CA PHE A 192 -15.72 -0.42 8.41
C PHE A 192 -16.18 -1.83 8.88
N GLY A 193 -17.44 -1.98 9.27
CA GLY A 193 -18.01 -3.26 9.74
C GLY A 193 -18.29 -4.25 8.59
N ILE A 194 -17.27 -4.62 7.83
CA ILE A 194 -17.38 -5.51 6.66
C ILE A 194 -17.19 -6.96 7.12
N PRO A 195 -18.03 -7.92 6.67
CA PRO A 195 -17.80 -9.34 6.95
C PRO A 195 -16.41 -9.79 6.46
N PHE A 196 -15.66 -10.52 7.29
CA PHE A 196 -14.30 -10.96 6.97
C PHE A 196 -14.24 -11.86 5.72
N GLU A 197 -15.29 -12.63 5.49
CA GLU A 197 -15.41 -13.44 4.27
C GLU A 197 -15.49 -12.55 3.02
N THR A 198 -16.25 -11.46 3.08
CA THR A 198 -16.31 -10.48 1.98
C THR A 198 -14.93 -9.87 1.72
N LEU A 199 -14.18 -9.49 2.76
CA LEU A 199 -12.81 -8.97 2.60
C LEU A 199 -11.88 -10.01 1.96
N ARG A 200 -12.02 -11.29 2.31
CA ARG A 200 -11.25 -12.37 1.71
C ARG A 200 -11.59 -12.56 0.24
N GLU A 201 -12.87 -12.57 -0.11
CA GLU A 201 -13.34 -12.82 -1.47
C GLU A 201 -13.06 -11.65 -2.43
N THR A 202 -13.20 -10.40 -1.95
CA THR A 202 -13.10 -9.21 -2.81
C THR A 202 -11.69 -8.66 -2.93
N ILE A 203 -10.89 -8.70 -1.85
CA ILE A 203 -9.55 -8.10 -1.85
C ILE A 203 -8.43 -9.09 -1.51
N GLY A 204 -8.76 -10.28 -0.99
CA GLY A 204 -7.81 -11.32 -0.63
C GLY A 204 -7.28 -11.24 0.81
N LEU A 205 -7.83 -10.32 1.64
CA LEU A 205 -7.38 -10.08 3.00
C LEU A 205 -7.75 -11.23 3.93
N GLU A 206 -6.77 -11.75 4.68
CA GLU A 206 -6.96 -12.78 5.71
C GLU A 206 -7.05 -12.14 7.10
N VAL A 207 -8.16 -12.34 7.80
CA VAL A 207 -8.33 -11.86 9.18
C VAL A 207 -8.05 -13.00 10.15
N VAL A 208 -7.18 -12.73 11.14
CA VAL A 208 -6.76 -13.70 12.16
C VAL A 208 -7.23 -13.22 13.54
N PRO A 209 -8.31 -13.78 14.08
CA PRO A 209 -8.81 -13.37 15.39
C PRO A 209 -7.89 -13.86 16.52
N TYR A 210 -7.78 -13.03 17.56
CA TYR A 210 -7.13 -13.38 18.82
C TYR A 210 -8.16 -13.94 19.81
N ASP A 211 -7.84 -15.06 20.45
CA ASP A 211 -8.67 -15.58 21.56
C ASP A 211 -8.33 -14.84 22.86
N LEU A 212 -9.26 -14.04 23.37
CA LEU A 212 -9.09 -13.27 24.61
C LEU A 212 -8.85 -14.13 25.87
N GLN A 213 -9.10 -15.44 25.81
CA GLN A 213 -8.80 -16.40 26.87
C GLN A 213 -7.47 -17.13 26.67
N ASP A 214 -6.76 -16.85 25.58
CA ASP A 214 -5.39 -17.36 25.35
C ASP A 214 -4.35 -16.45 26.01
N TYR A 215 -3.79 -16.90 27.13
CA TYR A 215 -2.75 -16.21 27.88
C TYR A 215 -1.33 -16.56 27.42
N THR A 216 -1.17 -17.42 26.42
CA THR A 216 0.14 -17.95 25.99
C THR A 216 1.17 -16.85 25.74
N TYR A 217 0.80 -15.81 25.00
CA TYR A 217 1.71 -14.70 24.71
C TYR A 217 1.95 -13.82 25.94
N LEU A 218 0.90 -13.50 26.70
CA LEU A 218 0.99 -12.66 27.88
C LEU A 218 1.91 -13.31 28.95
N ASP A 219 1.71 -14.59 29.21
CA ASP A 219 2.50 -15.35 30.22
C ASP A 219 3.93 -15.60 29.76
N SER A 220 4.22 -15.54 28.48
CA SER A 220 5.57 -15.69 27.93
C SER A 220 6.44 -14.46 28.09
N VAL A 221 5.88 -13.30 28.49
CA VAL A 221 6.65 -12.05 28.66
C VAL A 221 7.33 -12.05 30.00
N THR A 222 8.67 -11.96 29.99
CA THR A 222 9.50 -11.91 31.20
C THR A 222 9.73 -10.50 31.72
N GLN A 223 10.15 -10.36 32.95
CA GLN A 223 10.48 -9.05 33.53
C GLN A 223 11.72 -8.46 32.87
N GLU A 224 12.68 -9.30 32.47
CA GLU A 224 13.90 -8.88 31.76
C GLU A 224 13.57 -8.24 30.40
N GLU A 225 12.57 -8.76 29.68
CA GLU A 225 12.10 -8.16 28.43
C GLU A 225 11.47 -6.78 28.68
N ILE A 226 10.67 -6.64 29.74
CA ILE A 226 10.05 -5.36 30.13
C ILE A 226 11.13 -4.34 30.52
N ASP A 227 12.14 -4.74 31.30
CA ASP A 227 13.22 -3.88 31.72
C ASP A 227 14.11 -3.43 30.55
N ALA A 228 14.35 -4.33 29.59
CA ALA A 228 15.06 -4.00 28.35
C ALA A 228 14.27 -3.00 27.49
N GLU A 229 12.96 -3.18 27.35
CA GLU A 229 12.08 -2.25 26.62
C GLU A 229 12.02 -0.89 27.34
N TYR A 230 11.98 -0.87 28.69
CA TYR A 230 12.04 0.37 29.48
C TYR A 230 13.33 1.14 29.23
N ALA A 231 14.46 0.46 29.23
CA ALA A 231 15.76 1.08 28.97
C ALA A 231 15.79 1.71 27.57
N ALA A 232 15.36 0.96 26.54
CA ALA A 232 15.31 1.46 25.16
C ALA A 232 14.35 2.65 25.00
N ASN A 233 13.15 2.57 25.60
CA ASN A 233 12.16 3.63 25.54
C ASN A 233 12.59 4.89 26.30
N SER A 234 13.31 4.76 27.42
CA SER A 234 13.83 5.90 28.19
C SER A 234 14.88 6.72 27.43
N GLU A 235 15.60 6.12 26.49
CA GLU A 235 16.52 6.85 25.61
C GLU A 235 15.77 7.67 24.55
N ARG A 236 14.61 7.18 24.10
CA ARG A 236 13.84 7.75 22.99
C ARG A 236 12.76 8.73 23.42
N PHE A 237 12.13 8.47 24.56
CA PHE A 237 10.92 9.16 25.02
C PHE A 237 11.14 9.90 26.33
N GLU A 238 10.31 10.91 26.59
CA GLU A 238 10.17 11.52 27.90
C GLU A 238 9.21 10.67 28.73
N MET A 239 9.74 9.95 29.73
CA MET A 239 8.97 9.01 30.56
C MET A 239 8.22 9.75 31.66
N LYS A 240 6.90 9.91 31.51
CA LYS A 240 5.99 10.48 32.52
C LYS A 240 5.02 9.43 33.09
N VAL A 241 5.01 8.24 32.53
CA VAL A 241 4.18 7.13 32.98
C VAL A 241 4.77 6.56 34.29
N PRO A 242 3.94 6.25 35.33
CA PRO A 242 4.39 5.51 36.49
C PRO A 242 4.96 4.15 36.11
N ARG A 243 6.04 3.72 36.78
CA ARG A 243 6.74 2.47 36.40
C ARG A 243 5.82 1.25 36.45
N GLU A 244 4.93 1.15 37.40
CA GLU A 244 3.95 0.05 37.52
C GLU A 244 2.97 0.00 36.34
N VAL A 245 2.47 1.16 35.91
CA VAL A 245 1.59 1.27 34.72
C VAL A 245 2.35 0.94 33.45
N TYR A 246 3.60 1.41 33.36
CA TYR A 246 4.48 1.09 32.25
C TYR A 246 4.69 -0.43 32.14
N ASP A 247 5.13 -1.08 33.23
CA ASP A 247 5.44 -2.51 33.24
C ASP A 247 4.20 -3.34 32.87
N PHE A 248 3.04 -3.00 33.41
CA PHE A 248 1.77 -3.65 33.12
C PHE A 248 1.36 -3.49 31.64
N SER A 249 1.39 -2.28 31.13
CA SER A 249 1.03 -1.97 29.74
C SER A 249 2.05 -2.56 28.75
N THR A 250 3.35 -2.52 29.09
CA THR A 250 4.42 -3.07 28.26
C THR A 250 4.32 -4.59 28.16
N ARG A 251 3.90 -5.28 29.21
CA ARG A 251 3.64 -6.73 29.15
C ARG A 251 2.63 -7.08 28.06
N VAL A 252 1.51 -6.36 27.99
CA VAL A 252 0.50 -6.53 26.91
C VAL A 252 1.08 -6.16 25.55
N SER A 253 1.83 -5.06 25.47
CA SER A 253 2.50 -4.61 24.24
C SER A 253 3.44 -5.67 23.66
N LEU A 254 4.30 -6.27 24.52
CA LEU A 254 5.21 -7.32 24.11
C LEU A 254 4.47 -8.62 23.75
N ALA A 255 3.36 -8.95 24.43
CA ALA A 255 2.51 -10.07 24.06
C ALA A 255 1.94 -9.91 22.65
N VAL A 256 1.42 -8.72 22.33
CA VAL A 256 0.96 -8.38 20.97
C VAL A 256 2.09 -8.55 19.96
N ARG A 257 3.28 -8.02 20.25
CA ARG A 257 4.45 -8.14 19.37
C ARG A 257 4.82 -9.60 19.10
N LYS A 258 4.80 -10.46 20.11
CA LYS A 258 5.05 -11.90 19.97
C LYS A 258 3.97 -12.57 19.12
N TRP A 259 2.69 -12.24 19.34
CA TRP A 259 1.58 -12.74 18.52
C TRP A 259 1.70 -12.36 17.07
N LEU A 260 1.97 -11.07 16.78
CA LEU A 260 2.18 -10.57 15.41
C LEU A 260 3.29 -11.35 14.70
N ALA A 261 4.40 -11.60 15.39
CA ALA A 261 5.54 -12.33 14.84
C ALA A 261 5.22 -13.82 14.62
N ASP A 262 4.61 -14.51 15.60
CA ASP A 262 4.25 -15.94 15.52
C ASP A 262 3.27 -16.19 14.37
N LYS A 263 2.24 -15.39 14.28
CA LYS A 263 1.20 -15.52 13.23
C LYS A 263 1.60 -14.87 11.90
N LYS A 264 2.76 -14.23 11.84
CA LYS A 264 3.26 -13.50 10.66
C LYS A 264 2.22 -12.50 10.14
N LEU A 265 1.75 -11.65 11.05
CA LEU A 265 0.74 -10.65 10.74
C LEU A 265 1.38 -9.38 10.20
N ASP A 266 0.76 -8.81 9.17
CA ASP A 266 1.21 -7.59 8.50
C ASP A 266 0.63 -6.33 9.16
N ALA A 267 -0.49 -6.51 9.85
CA ALA A 267 -1.22 -5.44 10.53
C ALA A 267 -2.06 -6.01 11.66
N PHE A 268 -2.57 -5.13 12.52
CA PHE A 268 -3.58 -5.51 13.50
C PHE A 268 -4.56 -4.37 13.81
N SER A 269 -5.72 -4.74 14.31
CA SER A 269 -6.71 -3.84 14.85
C SER A 269 -7.22 -4.36 16.19
N MET A 270 -7.61 -3.45 17.07
CA MET A 270 -8.18 -3.80 18.34
C MET A 270 -9.41 -2.95 18.66
N ASN A 271 -10.52 -3.61 18.99
CA ASN A 271 -11.66 -2.94 19.56
C ASN A 271 -11.39 -2.65 21.04
N PHE A 272 -11.46 -1.40 21.44
CA PHE A 272 -11.18 -0.97 22.81
C PHE A 272 -12.09 -1.64 23.87
N LYS A 273 -13.31 -2.09 23.49
CA LYS A 273 -14.19 -2.84 24.37
C LYS A 273 -13.74 -4.27 24.63
N ALA A 274 -12.77 -4.79 23.86
CA ALA A 274 -12.15 -6.08 24.11
C ALA A 274 -11.16 -6.03 25.29
N ALA A 275 -10.62 -4.86 25.61
CA ALA A 275 -9.75 -4.67 26.76
C ALA A 275 -10.60 -4.70 28.05
N ARG A 276 -10.34 -5.71 28.90
CA ARG A 276 -11.06 -5.87 30.17
C ARG A 276 -10.30 -6.80 31.12
N ASN A 277 -10.54 -6.63 32.41
CA ASN A 277 -10.03 -7.53 33.45
C ASN A 277 -10.52 -8.97 33.22
N GLY A 278 -9.66 -9.94 33.52
CA GLY A 278 -9.99 -11.38 33.31
C GLY A 278 -9.85 -11.85 31.87
N THR A 279 -9.17 -11.07 31.03
CA THR A 279 -8.73 -11.47 29.68
C THR A 279 -7.22 -11.30 29.54
N SER A 280 -6.64 -11.83 28.47
CA SER A 280 -5.22 -11.60 28.12
C SER A 280 -4.93 -10.17 27.65
N PHE A 281 -5.95 -9.32 27.57
CA PHE A 281 -5.84 -7.88 27.31
C PHE A 281 -6.44 -7.07 28.47
N PRO A 282 -5.79 -7.03 29.64
CA PRO A 282 -6.27 -6.26 30.79
C PRO A 282 -6.05 -4.74 30.64
N THR A 283 -5.41 -4.30 29.56
CA THR A 283 -5.21 -2.89 29.15
C THR A 283 -5.05 -2.81 27.63
N MET A 284 -5.18 -1.60 27.07
CA MET A 284 -4.96 -1.34 25.63
C MET A 284 -3.46 -1.28 25.28
N PRO A 285 -3.03 -1.89 24.17
CA PRO A 285 -1.63 -1.82 23.69
C PRO A 285 -1.36 -0.57 22.83
N PHE A 286 -1.81 0.62 23.25
CA PHE A 286 -1.68 1.85 22.45
C PHE A 286 -0.24 2.21 22.12
N ALA A 287 0.69 2.07 23.08
CA ALA A 287 2.11 2.30 22.82
C ALA A 287 2.66 1.32 21.77
N GLU A 288 2.25 0.05 21.82
CA GLU A 288 2.67 -0.93 20.81
C GLU A 288 2.09 -0.62 19.43
N ALA A 289 0.84 -0.14 19.33
CA ALA A 289 0.25 0.28 18.07
C ALA A 289 1.12 1.35 17.38
N SER A 290 1.55 2.35 18.14
CA SER A 290 2.43 3.42 17.65
C SER A 290 3.82 2.92 17.26
N LEU A 291 4.43 2.06 18.07
CA LEU A 291 5.75 1.47 17.81
C LEU A 291 5.69 0.43 16.66
N ALA A 292 4.57 -0.28 16.51
CA ALA A 292 4.36 -1.23 15.43
C ALA A 292 4.33 -0.53 14.07
N MET A 293 3.62 0.60 13.96
CA MET A 293 3.60 1.40 12.72
C MET A 293 5.00 1.90 12.34
N GLU A 294 5.81 2.34 13.29
CA GLU A 294 7.21 2.71 13.03
C GLU A 294 8.04 1.53 12.49
N ARG A 295 7.74 0.31 12.95
CA ARG A 295 8.38 -0.92 12.45
C ARG A 295 7.78 -1.42 11.13
N GLY A 296 6.72 -0.76 10.61
CA GLY A 296 6.07 -1.09 9.35
C GLY A 296 4.97 -2.15 9.45
N ILE A 297 4.41 -2.34 10.64
CA ILE A 297 3.19 -3.11 10.88
C ILE A 297 2.02 -2.13 10.83
N GLY A 298 1.02 -2.42 10.00
CA GLY A 298 -0.16 -1.55 9.89
C GLY A 298 -1.04 -1.60 11.13
N TYR A 299 -1.73 -0.49 11.40
CA TYR A 299 -2.68 -0.41 12.48
C TYR A 299 -3.88 0.47 12.11
N ALA A 300 -5.05 0.12 12.63
CA ALA A 300 -6.21 0.99 12.76
C ALA A 300 -6.98 0.60 14.03
N GLY A 301 -7.72 1.55 14.59
CA GLY A 301 -8.51 1.33 15.82
C GLY A 301 -9.76 0.49 15.59
N GLU A 302 -10.47 0.16 16.68
CA GLU A 302 -11.88 -0.19 16.73
C GLU A 302 -12.31 -1.47 16.00
N GLY A 303 -11.35 -2.27 15.53
CA GLY A 303 -11.61 -3.48 14.74
C GLY A 303 -11.63 -3.23 13.24
N ASP A 304 -11.17 -2.07 12.76
CA ASP A 304 -11.05 -1.76 11.33
C ASP A 304 -9.84 -2.47 10.70
N VAL A 305 -10.06 -3.70 10.30
CA VAL A 305 -9.02 -4.54 9.66
C VAL A 305 -8.68 -4.09 8.25
N LEU A 306 -9.61 -3.44 7.53
CA LEU A 306 -9.37 -2.95 6.18
C LEU A 306 -8.37 -1.77 6.18
N THR A 307 -8.60 -0.77 7.01
CA THR A 307 -7.67 0.35 7.15
C THR A 307 -6.32 -0.10 7.70
N ALA A 308 -6.29 -1.04 8.67
CA ALA A 308 -5.05 -1.59 9.18
C ALA A 308 -4.22 -2.27 8.06
N ALA A 309 -4.87 -3.09 7.22
CA ALA A 309 -4.24 -3.70 6.03
C ALA A 309 -3.75 -2.66 5.03
N PHE A 310 -4.56 -1.63 4.79
CA PHE A 310 -4.23 -0.56 3.84
C PHE A 310 -3.02 0.25 4.32
N VAL A 311 -2.95 0.62 5.60
CA VAL A 311 -1.77 1.27 6.20
C VAL A 311 -0.51 0.42 6.00
N SER A 312 -0.59 -0.90 6.26
CA SER A 312 0.54 -1.81 6.01
C SER A 312 0.94 -1.86 4.53
N ALA A 313 -0.04 -1.92 3.63
CA ALA A 313 0.23 -1.95 2.19
C ALA A 313 0.89 -0.66 1.69
N LEU A 314 0.46 0.49 2.18
CA LEU A 314 1.09 1.78 1.87
C LEU A 314 2.54 1.84 2.35
N MET A 315 2.86 1.23 3.50
CA MET A 315 4.22 1.17 4.07
C MET A 315 5.20 0.34 3.22
N GLU A 316 4.74 -0.47 2.26
CA GLU A 316 5.64 -1.13 1.31
C GLU A 316 6.20 -0.16 0.26
N ALA A 317 5.41 0.85 -0.13
CA ALA A 317 5.77 1.80 -1.18
C ALA A 317 6.25 3.15 -0.65
N PHE A 318 5.87 3.51 0.59
CA PHE A 318 6.18 4.77 1.23
C PHE A 318 6.80 4.54 2.61
N ASP A 319 7.79 5.34 2.96
CA ASP A 319 8.54 5.17 4.23
C ASP A 319 7.80 5.82 5.42
N GLU A 320 6.98 6.83 5.17
CA GLU A 320 6.39 7.71 6.19
C GLU A 320 4.86 7.70 6.09
N VAL A 321 4.27 6.67 6.70
CA VAL A 321 2.82 6.43 6.71
C VAL A 321 2.32 6.34 8.15
N SER A 322 1.18 6.95 8.46
CA SER A 322 0.49 6.81 9.75
C SER A 322 -0.99 6.58 9.56
N PHE A 323 -1.56 5.81 10.45
CA PHE A 323 -2.99 5.82 10.74
C PHE A 323 -3.40 7.14 11.39
N THR A 324 -4.63 7.60 11.16
CA THR A 324 -5.25 8.75 11.79
C THR A 324 -6.77 8.75 11.60
N GLU A 325 -7.43 9.70 12.29
CA GLU A 325 -8.86 9.99 12.17
C GLU A 325 -9.11 11.48 12.13
N ILE A 326 -10.18 11.93 11.46
CA ILE A 326 -10.65 13.33 11.50
C ILE A 326 -11.56 13.52 12.71
N PHE A 327 -11.13 14.31 13.71
CA PHE A 327 -11.95 14.59 14.88
C PHE A 327 -12.79 15.85 14.73
N CYS A 328 -12.18 16.98 14.36
CA CYS A 328 -12.87 18.26 14.33
C CYS A 328 -12.41 19.15 13.17
N PRO A 329 -13.33 19.87 12.50
CA PRO A 329 -12.95 20.93 11.58
C PRO A 329 -12.66 22.24 12.32
N ASP A 330 -11.62 22.93 11.92
CA ASP A 330 -11.39 24.36 12.20
C ASP A 330 -11.81 25.17 10.98
N TRP A 331 -13.03 25.63 10.98
CA TRP A 331 -13.62 26.38 9.87
C TRP A 331 -12.94 27.72 9.60
N LYS A 332 -12.35 28.33 10.66
CA LYS A 332 -11.69 29.63 10.54
C LYS A 332 -10.36 29.53 9.80
N ASP A 333 -9.57 28.51 10.15
CA ASP A 333 -8.25 28.32 9.55
C ASP A 333 -8.27 27.33 8.39
N GLY A 334 -9.44 26.74 8.09
CA GLY A 334 -9.60 25.79 6.97
C GLY A 334 -8.80 24.51 7.16
N SER A 335 -8.73 23.99 8.39
CA SER A 335 -7.96 22.81 8.73
C SER A 335 -8.78 21.77 9.50
N LEU A 336 -8.28 20.54 9.58
CA LEU A 336 -8.89 19.41 10.26
C LEU A 336 -7.98 18.98 11.41
N PHE A 337 -8.55 18.83 12.60
CA PHE A 337 -7.86 18.22 13.72
C PHE A 337 -7.79 16.71 13.50
N MET A 338 -6.57 16.21 13.33
CA MET A 338 -6.23 14.83 13.11
C MET A 338 -5.74 14.22 14.42
N SER A 339 -6.33 13.12 14.84
CA SER A 339 -5.99 12.48 16.11
C SER A 339 -6.35 10.99 16.09
N HIS A 340 -6.09 10.32 17.17
CA HIS A 340 -6.70 9.11 17.71
C HIS A 340 -6.37 9.00 19.19
N MET A 341 -6.86 7.99 19.88
CA MET A 341 -6.80 7.89 21.36
C MET A 341 -5.39 7.67 21.93
N GLY A 342 -4.37 7.49 21.11
CA GLY A 342 -2.97 7.31 21.52
C GLY A 342 -2.17 6.50 20.51
N GLU A 343 -2.70 6.30 19.30
CA GLU A 343 -2.07 5.54 18.24
C GLU A 343 -1.79 6.39 17.01
N TYR A 344 -0.55 6.40 16.60
CA TYR A 344 -0.03 7.03 15.39
C TYR A 344 1.37 6.47 15.12
N ASN A 345 1.92 6.67 13.95
CA ASN A 345 3.31 6.31 13.71
C ASN A 345 4.24 7.27 14.48
N VAL A 346 4.85 6.77 15.57
CA VAL A 346 5.71 7.59 16.43
C VAL A 346 6.92 8.18 15.71
N GLY A 347 7.38 7.56 14.62
CA GLY A 347 8.42 8.12 13.75
C GLY A 347 8.04 9.43 13.05
N LEU A 348 6.74 9.80 13.06
CA LEU A 348 6.21 11.04 12.50
C LEU A 348 5.95 12.12 13.55
N SER A 349 6.54 12.00 14.71
CA SER A 349 6.50 13.01 15.78
C SER A 349 7.25 14.28 15.40
N VAL A 350 6.90 15.41 16.01
CA VAL A 350 7.69 16.63 15.85
C VAL A 350 9.16 16.38 16.23
N PRO A 351 10.12 16.87 15.41
CA PRO A 351 11.54 16.58 15.66
C PRO A 351 12.17 17.38 16.80
N GLU A 352 11.54 18.47 17.25
CA GLU A 352 12.10 19.40 18.22
C GLU A 352 12.07 18.87 19.66
N ALA A 353 11.27 17.83 19.93
CA ALA A 353 11.12 17.25 21.26
C ALA A 353 10.87 15.75 21.22
N LYS A 354 11.35 15.04 22.25
CA LYS A 354 11.00 13.61 22.41
C LYS A 354 9.49 13.46 22.62
N PRO A 355 8.85 12.46 21.99
CA PRO A 355 7.49 12.08 22.37
C PRO A 355 7.40 11.76 23.86
N VAL A 356 6.24 12.01 24.44
CA VAL A 356 5.99 11.72 25.87
C VAL A 356 5.35 10.35 25.98
N MET A 357 5.92 9.48 26.83
CA MET A 357 5.21 8.27 27.26
C MET A 357 4.47 8.57 28.55
N SER A 358 3.16 8.52 28.52
CA SER A 358 2.28 8.88 29.62
C SER A 358 1.23 7.81 29.89
N GLU A 359 0.68 7.82 31.11
CA GLU A 359 -0.55 7.09 31.42
C GLU A 359 -1.76 7.82 30.83
N LYS A 360 -2.70 7.06 30.26
CA LYS A 360 -4.01 7.57 29.81
C LYS A 360 -5.12 6.95 30.63
N GLU A 361 -6.00 7.78 31.20
CA GLU A 361 -7.21 7.28 31.85
C GLU A 361 -8.07 6.50 30.83
N PHE A 362 -8.42 5.28 31.16
CA PHE A 362 -9.26 4.41 30.34
C PHE A 362 -10.67 4.35 30.92
N SER A 363 -11.60 5.05 30.29
CA SER A 363 -12.99 5.23 30.79
C SER A 363 -14.03 4.37 30.03
N PHE A 364 -13.59 3.49 29.10
CA PHE A 364 -14.50 2.73 28.22
C PHE A 364 -14.87 1.32 28.72
N GLY A 365 -14.42 0.94 29.92
CA GLY A 365 -14.63 -0.36 30.51
C GLY A 365 -13.94 -0.51 31.87
N ASP A 366 -13.68 -1.74 32.28
CA ASP A 366 -12.99 -2.09 33.53
C ASP A 366 -11.48 -2.38 33.35
N ALA A 367 -10.95 -2.17 32.13
CA ALA A 367 -9.54 -2.35 31.86
C ALA A 367 -8.68 -1.32 32.62
N SER A 368 -7.43 -1.69 32.88
CA SER A 368 -6.45 -0.78 33.49
C SER A 368 -6.00 0.29 32.52
N ASN A 369 -5.55 1.43 33.05
CA ASN A 369 -5.02 2.52 32.27
C ASN A 369 -3.82 2.09 31.41
N PRO A 370 -3.79 2.39 30.10
CA PRO A 370 -2.66 2.10 29.24
C PRO A 370 -1.56 3.14 29.31
N ALA A 371 -0.34 2.73 28.96
CA ALA A 371 0.70 3.65 28.54
C ALA A 371 0.47 4.03 27.08
N ILE A 372 0.58 5.33 26.77
CA ILE A 372 0.45 5.89 25.43
C ILE A 372 1.67 6.73 25.05
N LEU A 373 1.88 6.91 23.74
CA LEU A 373 2.87 7.84 23.20
C LEU A 373 2.18 9.09 22.68
N LEU A 374 2.62 10.25 23.13
CA LEU A 374 2.06 11.55 22.83
C LEU A 374 3.07 12.45 22.13
N SER A 375 2.70 12.96 20.98
CA SER A 375 3.38 14.06 20.28
C SER A 375 2.43 14.66 19.28
N PRO A 376 2.59 15.94 18.94
CA PRO A 376 2.03 16.43 17.68
C PRO A 376 2.65 15.71 16.48
N PHE A 377 1.91 15.59 15.39
CA PHE A 377 2.47 15.21 14.10
C PHE A 377 3.47 16.27 13.63
N ARG A 378 4.59 15.86 13.04
CA ARG A 378 5.54 16.79 12.46
C ARG A 378 4.89 17.61 11.33
N PRO A 379 5.26 18.89 11.16
CA PRO A 379 4.76 19.70 10.04
C PRO A 379 5.36 19.19 8.72
N GLY A 380 4.63 19.39 7.61
CA GLY A 380 5.11 19.04 6.30
C GLY A 380 4.00 18.74 5.28
N LYS A 381 4.41 18.44 4.05
CA LYS A 381 3.48 18.02 3.01
C LYS A 381 2.97 16.62 3.31
N VAL A 382 1.67 16.45 3.27
CA VAL A 382 1.01 15.16 3.48
C VAL A 382 -0.07 14.93 2.44
N THR A 383 -0.31 13.66 2.16
CA THR A 383 -1.50 13.21 1.43
C THR A 383 -2.37 12.42 2.41
N TYR A 384 -3.60 12.86 2.55
CA TYR A 384 -4.66 12.14 3.24
C TYR A 384 -5.24 11.09 2.32
N LEU A 385 -5.38 9.84 2.79
CA LEU A 385 -5.93 8.73 2.03
C LEU A 385 -6.95 7.94 2.85
N SER A 386 -8.02 7.50 2.18
CA SER A 386 -8.97 6.55 2.74
C SER A 386 -9.39 5.53 1.69
N LEU A 387 -9.40 4.25 2.09
CA LEU A 387 -9.90 3.15 1.28
C LEU A 387 -11.32 2.83 1.71
N ASN A 388 -12.29 3.17 0.89
CA ASN A 388 -13.69 3.18 1.24
C ASN A 388 -14.43 1.99 0.63
N PRO A 389 -15.12 1.15 1.41
CA PRO A 389 -15.98 0.12 0.88
C PRO A 389 -17.08 0.71 -0.01
N GLN A 390 -17.36 0.07 -1.14
CA GLN A 390 -18.40 0.45 -2.09
C GLN A 390 -19.41 -0.69 -2.26
N ALA A 391 -20.50 -0.44 -2.97
CA ALA A 391 -21.45 -1.49 -3.33
C ALA A 391 -20.76 -2.61 -4.14
N GLU A 392 -19.81 -2.23 -4.99
CA GLU A 392 -18.95 -3.15 -5.72
C GLU A 392 -17.49 -2.67 -5.58
N GLY A 393 -16.62 -3.48 -4.96
CA GLY A 393 -15.20 -3.16 -4.77
C GLY A 393 -14.93 -2.07 -3.74
N TYR A 394 -13.89 -1.26 -4.00
CA TYR A 394 -13.40 -0.24 -3.07
C TYR A 394 -13.10 1.07 -3.81
N GLY A 395 -13.44 2.18 -3.18
CA GLY A 395 -13.07 3.52 -3.66
C GLY A 395 -11.86 4.06 -2.91
N LEU A 396 -10.91 4.66 -3.62
CA LEU A 396 -9.80 5.38 -3.01
C LEU A 396 -10.08 6.89 -3.04
N PHE A 397 -10.13 7.51 -1.87
CA PHE A 397 -10.08 8.96 -1.75
C PHE A 397 -8.66 9.40 -1.43
N SER A 398 -8.21 10.50 -2.03
CA SER A 398 -6.94 11.12 -1.71
C SER A 398 -7.02 12.64 -1.83
N ALA A 399 -6.38 13.34 -0.91
CA ALA A 399 -6.23 14.80 -0.96
C ALA A 399 -4.87 15.21 -0.43
N THR A 400 -4.17 16.07 -1.17
CA THR A 400 -2.92 16.68 -0.74
C THR A 400 -3.19 17.85 0.19
N GLY A 401 -2.22 18.17 1.03
CA GLY A 401 -2.28 19.29 1.95
C GLY A 401 -1.02 19.38 2.81
N THR A 402 -1.15 20.15 3.87
CA THR A 402 -0.05 20.41 4.80
C THR A 402 -0.46 20.07 6.21
N MET A 403 0.32 19.26 6.91
CA MET A 403 0.27 19.17 8.37
C MET A 403 0.90 20.43 8.94
N LEU A 404 0.11 21.21 9.68
CA LEU A 404 0.56 22.48 10.23
C LEU A 404 1.47 22.26 11.43
N TYR A 405 2.38 23.20 11.64
CA TYR A 405 3.16 23.19 12.87
C TYR A 405 2.24 23.31 14.10
N THR A 406 2.40 22.40 15.03
CA THR A 406 1.67 22.35 16.29
C THR A 406 2.68 22.33 17.43
N PRO A 407 2.68 23.33 18.32
CA PRO A 407 3.58 23.33 19.47
C PRO A 407 3.24 22.18 20.42
N ARG A 408 4.26 21.57 21.03
CA ARG A 408 4.11 20.44 21.95
C ARG A 408 3.27 20.77 23.20
N ASP A 409 3.35 21.99 23.67
CA ASP A 409 2.62 22.51 24.84
C ASP A 409 1.23 23.05 24.50
N ASN A 410 0.66 22.62 23.36
CA ASN A 410 -0.71 22.96 23.00
C ASN A 410 -1.72 22.37 24.01
N LYS A 411 -2.98 22.86 23.99
CA LYS A 411 -4.01 22.41 24.93
C LYS A 411 -4.56 21.01 24.70
N GLN A 412 -4.18 20.38 23.56
CA GLN A 412 -4.51 18.99 23.21
C GLN A 412 -3.30 18.07 23.44
N ASN A 413 -2.51 18.32 24.49
CA ASN A 413 -1.26 17.62 24.74
C ASN A 413 -1.43 16.27 25.48
N ASP A 414 -2.66 15.85 25.75
CA ASP A 414 -3.06 14.58 26.33
C ASP A 414 -3.61 13.59 25.29
N ILE A 415 -3.55 13.96 24.02
CA ILE A 415 -3.93 13.15 22.86
C ILE A 415 -2.94 13.38 21.72
N VAL A 416 -2.83 12.45 20.77
CA VAL A 416 -2.10 12.67 19.52
C VAL A 416 -2.76 13.83 18.77
N SER A 417 -1.99 14.78 18.28
CA SER A 417 -2.54 15.99 17.71
C SER A 417 -1.85 16.43 16.43
N GLY A 418 -2.64 16.92 15.46
CA GLY A 418 -2.16 17.55 14.25
C GLY A 418 -3.28 18.32 13.58
N TRP A 419 -2.95 19.37 12.85
CA TRP A 419 -3.92 20.12 12.05
C TRP A 419 -3.54 19.99 10.58
N PHE A 420 -4.33 19.22 9.86
CA PHE A 420 -4.17 19.03 8.41
C PHE A 420 -4.97 20.10 7.66
N ARG A 421 -4.28 20.88 6.84
CA ARG A 421 -4.92 21.84 5.93
C ARG A 421 -4.87 21.25 4.52
N PRO A 422 -6.02 20.85 3.95
CA PRO A 422 -6.07 20.41 2.56
C PRO A 422 -5.72 21.55 1.58
N ASP A 423 -5.18 21.20 0.40
CA ASP A 423 -4.89 22.19 -0.64
C ASP A 423 -6.18 22.73 -1.30
N MET A 424 -7.28 21.97 -1.21
CA MET A 424 -8.62 22.44 -1.59
C MET A 424 -9.34 23.10 -0.41
N PRO A 425 -10.35 23.95 -0.63
CA PRO A 425 -11.17 24.53 0.44
C PRO A 425 -11.76 23.44 1.35
N LEU A 426 -11.73 23.64 2.65
CA LEU A 426 -12.21 22.65 3.64
C LEU A 426 -13.66 22.17 3.41
N PRO A 427 -14.64 23.04 3.08
CA PRO A 427 -15.99 22.57 2.75
C PRO A 427 -15.99 21.60 1.54
N GLU A 428 -15.25 21.93 0.49
CA GLU A 428 -15.13 21.09 -0.71
C GLU A 428 -14.51 19.73 -0.39
N PHE A 429 -13.47 19.71 0.46
CA PHE A 429 -12.87 18.46 0.94
C PHE A 429 -13.90 17.59 1.64
N LEU A 430 -14.61 18.13 2.65
CA LEU A 430 -15.56 17.35 3.44
C LEU A 430 -16.76 16.87 2.61
N GLU A 431 -17.25 17.70 1.68
CA GLU A 431 -18.31 17.31 0.76
C GLU A 431 -17.85 16.20 -0.21
N ALA A 432 -16.67 16.35 -0.80
CA ALA A 432 -16.12 15.34 -1.71
C ALA A 432 -15.88 14.03 -0.98
N TYR A 433 -15.30 14.08 0.23
CA TYR A 433 -15.05 12.92 1.07
C TYR A 433 -16.34 12.18 1.43
N SER A 434 -17.36 12.92 1.88
CA SER A 434 -18.66 12.34 2.24
C SER A 434 -19.39 11.73 1.03
N ARG A 435 -19.32 12.36 -0.16
CA ARG A 435 -19.98 11.84 -1.38
C ARG A 435 -19.37 10.55 -1.90
N VAL A 436 -18.09 10.31 -1.65
CA VAL A 436 -17.43 9.04 -2.04
C VAL A 436 -17.55 7.97 -0.96
N GLY A 437 -18.34 8.20 0.10
CA GLY A 437 -18.50 7.27 1.20
C GLY A 437 -17.24 7.12 2.05
N GLY A 438 -16.53 8.23 2.27
CA GLY A 438 -15.34 8.25 3.12
C GLY A 438 -15.64 7.72 4.51
N ILE A 439 -14.82 6.78 5.00
CA ILE A 439 -14.89 6.24 6.36
C ILE A 439 -14.15 7.16 7.34
N HIS A 440 -14.44 7.08 8.64
CA HIS A 440 -13.79 8.00 9.58
C HIS A 440 -12.29 7.70 9.81
N HIS A 441 -11.83 6.49 9.56
CA HIS A 441 -10.42 6.10 9.60
C HIS A 441 -9.69 6.40 8.29
N ALA A 442 -8.41 6.77 8.40
CA ALA A 442 -7.60 7.14 7.24
C ALA A 442 -6.11 6.88 7.47
N ALA A 443 -5.35 7.03 6.38
CA ALA A 443 -3.90 7.06 6.39
C ALA A 443 -3.38 8.45 6.00
N LEU A 444 -2.23 8.82 6.55
CA LEU A 444 -1.42 9.95 6.13
C LEU A 444 -0.13 9.44 5.48
N ILE A 445 0.23 9.99 4.33
CA ILE A 445 1.54 9.79 3.72
C ILE A 445 2.29 11.12 3.70
N TYR A 446 3.46 11.17 4.33
CA TYR A 446 4.38 12.29 4.21
C TYR A 446 5.25 12.10 2.98
N SER A 447 5.25 13.07 2.08
CA SER A 447 6.05 13.01 0.86
C SER A 447 6.29 14.41 0.29
N ASP A 448 7.56 14.73 0.03
CA ASP A 448 7.93 15.96 -0.69
C ASP A 448 7.83 15.81 -2.21
N VAL A 449 7.71 14.56 -2.70
CA VAL A 449 7.53 14.27 -4.12
C VAL A 449 6.05 14.07 -4.45
N ASP A 450 5.66 14.44 -5.65
CA ASP A 450 4.32 14.19 -6.17
C ASP A 450 4.08 12.68 -6.34
N ILE A 451 3.10 12.15 -5.62
CA ILE A 451 2.68 10.74 -5.64
C ILE A 451 1.35 10.52 -6.38
N SER A 452 0.82 11.55 -7.02
CA SER A 452 -0.49 11.49 -7.68
C SER A 452 -0.58 10.39 -8.75
N GLY A 453 0.52 10.17 -9.49
CA GLY A 453 0.61 9.08 -10.47
C GLY A 453 0.43 7.70 -9.83
N VAL A 454 1.06 7.45 -8.69
CA VAL A 454 0.90 6.19 -7.93
C VAL A 454 -0.54 6.02 -7.46
N LEU A 455 -1.15 7.09 -6.92
CA LEU A 455 -2.52 7.03 -6.38
C LEU A 455 -3.56 6.84 -7.49
N ASN A 456 -3.37 7.51 -8.63
CA ASN A 456 -4.23 7.32 -9.80
C ASN A 456 -4.14 5.88 -10.33
N ALA A 457 -2.95 5.32 -10.43
CA ALA A 457 -2.76 3.93 -10.80
C ALA A 457 -3.39 2.98 -9.77
N LEU A 458 -3.19 3.21 -8.47
CA LEU A 458 -3.78 2.40 -7.41
C LEU A 458 -5.31 2.41 -7.47
N LYS A 459 -5.92 3.57 -7.74
CA LYS A 459 -7.37 3.70 -7.89
C LYS A 459 -7.93 2.82 -9.01
N THR A 460 -7.18 2.58 -10.07
CA THR A 460 -7.60 1.68 -11.16
C THR A 460 -7.38 0.20 -10.84
N LEU A 461 -6.56 -0.12 -9.81
CA LEU A 461 -6.25 -1.49 -9.40
C LEU A 461 -7.13 -2.00 -8.24
N LEU A 462 -7.89 -1.13 -7.60
CA LEU A 462 -8.80 -1.44 -6.48
C LEU A 462 -10.21 -1.68 -6.97
#